data_7055abb9de79a1067359345caff642fe
#
_entry.id   7055abb9de79a1067359345caff642fe
#
_cell.length_a   1.000
_cell.length_b   1.000
_cell.length_c   1.000
_cell.angle_alpha   90.00
_cell.angle_beta   90.00
_cell.angle_gamma   90.00
#
_symmetry.space_group_name_H-M   'P 1'
#
loop_
_entity.id
_entity.type
_entity.pdbx_description
1 polymer ?
#
loop_
_entity_poly.entity_id
_entity_poly.type
_entity_poly.pdbx_seq_one_letter_code
_entity_poly.pdbx_strand_id
1 'polypeptide(L)'
;FLTPLVLADRLARADTPESREVLANTIIMLVPSQNPDGVDIVGDWYRGSVGTPFEGTNPPALYHYYTGHDNNRDWYAFTQKETRYTIDSLYTPWDPQIGNDVHQQGGGAGRIFIPPYMDPLEPNIDPVLTASTNALGMAMAWRMIAEGKTGVATNASYDQWSPARQYSLNHRGARILTETASA
;
A
#
# COMPACT_ATOMS: atom_id res chain seq x y z
N PHE A 1 -1.16 -8.33 3.92
CA PHE A 1 -0.07 -8.58 4.86
C PHE A 1 0.98 -9.56 4.34
N LEU A 2 0.60 -10.71 3.73
CA LEU A 2 1.55 -11.70 3.22
C LEU A 2 2.30 -11.22 1.96
N THR A 3 1.71 -10.36 1.17
CA THR A 3 2.28 -9.91 -0.11
C THR A 3 3.69 -9.31 0.01
N PRO A 4 3.97 -8.39 0.94
CA PRO A 4 5.33 -7.87 1.11
C PRO A 4 6.34 -8.95 1.52
N LEU A 5 5.93 -9.92 2.33
CA LEU A 5 6.82 -11.02 2.75
C LEU A 5 7.14 -11.97 1.59
N VAL A 6 6.14 -12.30 0.76
CA VAL A 6 6.35 -13.11 -0.45
C VAL A 6 7.24 -12.38 -1.45
N LEU A 7 7.06 -11.07 -1.59
CA LEU A 7 7.94 -10.25 -2.43
C LEU A 7 9.38 -10.26 -1.90
N ALA A 8 9.57 -10.06 -0.59
CA ALA A 8 10.89 -10.11 0.04
C ALA A 8 11.59 -11.46 -0.21
N ASP A 9 10.88 -12.58 -0.02
CA ASP A 9 11.43 -13.92 -0.28
C ASP A 9 11.85 -14.10 -1.74
N ARG A 10 10.99 -13.70 -2.69
CA ARG A 10 11.31 -13.78 -4.13
C ARG A 10 12.51 -12.94 -4.53
N LEU A 11 12.61 -11.73 -4.00
CA LEU A 11 13.76 -10.86 -4.25
C LEU A 11 15.04 -11.43 -3.62
N ALA A 12 14.97 -11.90 -2.37
CA ALA A 12 16.14 -12.47 -1.67
C ALA A 12 16.68 -13.72 -2.37
N ARG A 13 15.84 -14.54 -2.99
CA ARG A 13 16.28 -15.71 -3.76
C ARG A 13 17.02 -15.31 -5.04
N ALA A 14 16.64 -14.22 -5.68
CA ALA A 14 17.23 -13.74 -6.94
C ALA A 14 17.32 -14.86 -8.02
N ASP A 15 16.34 -15.77 -8.04
CA ASP A 15 16.37 -16.98 -8.85
C ASP A 15 15.87 -16.77 -10.30
N THR A 16 15.21 -15.64 -10.57
CA THR A 16 14.78 -15.27 -11.92
C THR A 16 15.64 -14.17 -12.55
N PRO A 17 15.72 -14.09 -13.89
CA PRO A 17 16.39 -12.96 -14.55
C PRO A 17 15.82 -11.60 -14.13
N GLU A 18 14.49 -11.48 -14.02
CA GLU A 18 13.84 -10.25 -13.62
C GLU A 18 14.22 -9.84 -12.20
N SER A 19 14.22 -10.77 -11.24
CA SER A 19 14.58 -10.43 -9.84
C SER A 19 16.05 -9.98 -9.75
N ARG A 20 16.94 -10.59 -10.52
CA ARG A 20 18.34 -10.14 -10.58
C ARG A 20 18.51 -8.77 -11.20
N GLU A 21 17.79 -8.51 -12.30
CA GLU A 21 17.81 -7.22 -12.97
C GLU A 21 17.30 -6.10 -12.04
N VAL A 22 16.18 -6.35 -11.36
CA VAL A 22 15.63 -5.41 -10.39
C VAL A 22 16.63 -5.11 -9.29
N LEU A 23 17.22 -6.12 -8.66
CA LEU A 23 18.19 -5.93 -7.58
C LEU A 23 19.51 -5.28 -8.03
N ALA A 24 19.90 -5.47 -9.29
CA ALA A 24 21.09 -4.83 -9.84
C ALA A 24 20.93 -3.32 -10.09
N ASN A 25 19.67 -2.86 -10.26
CA ASN A 25 19.38 -1.49 -10.70
C ASN A 25 18.53 -0.69 -9.70
N THR A 26 18.04 -1.32 -8.62
CA THR A 26 17.07 -0.68 -7.72
C THR A 26 17.38 -1.01 -6.27
N ILE A 27 17.34 0.00 -5.41
CA ILE A 27 17.32 -0.19 -3.96
C ILE A 27 15.86 -0.37 -3.55
N ILE A 28 15.54 -1.51 -2.94
CA ILE A 28 14.19 -1.82 -2.48
C ILE A 28 14.14 -1.76 -0.96
N MET A 29 13.29 -0.90 -0.47
CA MET A 29 13.00 -0.77 0.95
C MET A 29 11.62 -1.35 1.22
N LEU A 30 11.53 -2.28 2.15
CA LEU A 30 10.29 -2.96 2.49
C LEU A 30 9.89 -2.65 3.93
N VAL A 31 8.66 -2.17 4.09
CA VAL A 31 7.96 -2.09 5.38
C VAL A 31 6.93 -3.22 5.39
N PRO A 32 7.18 -4.33 6.08
CA PRO A 32 6.30 -5.52 6.04
C PRO A 32 4.91 -5.23 6.63
N SER A 33 4.85 -4.38 7.64
CA SER A 33 3.61 -3.94 8.26
C SER A 33 3.79 -2.52 8.80
N GLN A 34 2.89 -1.63 8.41
CA GLN A 34 2.81 -0.27 8.96
C GLN A 34 2.06 -0.24 10.30
N ASN A 35 1.31 -1.30 10.62
CA ASN A 35 0.55 -1.43 11.87
C ASN A 35 0.71 -2.85 12.43
N PRO A 36 1.85 -3.19 13.04
CA PRO A 36 2.07 -4.52 13.59
C PRO A 36 1.09 -4.87 14.72
N ASP A 37 0.79 -3.92 15.61
CA ASP A 37 -0.18 -4.12 16.69
C ASP A 37 -1.58 -4.42 16.15
N GLY A 38 -1.99 -3.73 15.09
CA GLY A 38 -3.26 -3.99 14.42
C GLY A 38 -3.34 -5.37 13.80
N VAL A 39 -2.22 -5.88 13.27
CA VAL A 39 -2.14 -7.27 12.76
C VAL A 39 -2.41 -8.27 13.88
N ASP A 40 -1.83 -8.06 15.05
CA ASP A 40 -2.03 -8.95 16.20
C ASP A 40 -3.47 -8.87 16.73
N ILE A 41 -4.01 -7.65 16.90
CA ILE A 41 -5.40 -7.45 17.36
C ILE A 41 -6.40 -8.16 16.44
N VAL A 42 -6.27 -7.94 15.12
CA VAL A 42 -7.19 -8.56 14.14
C VAL A 42 -6.98 -10.07 14.07
N GLY A 43 -5.73 -10.52 14.11
CA GLY A 43 -5.39 -11.92 14.10
C GLY A 43 -5.91 -12.67 15.32
N ASP A 44 -5.80 -12.08 16.51
CA ASP A 44 -6.32 -12.67 17.76
C ASP A 44 -7.85 -12.71 17.77
N TRP A 45 -8.48 -11.62 17.31
CA TRP A 45 -9.93 -11.60 17.14
C TRP A 45 -10.41 -12.70 16.19
N TYR A 46 -9.78 -12.84 15.02
CA TYR A 46 -10.13 -13.88 14.06
C TYR A 46 -9.98 -15.27 14.69
N ARG A 47 -8.85 -15.58 15.31
CA ARG A 47 -8.61 -16.87 15.98
C ARG A 47 -9.64 -17.18 17.05
N GLY A 48 -10.05 -16.17 17.82
CA GLY A 48 -11.07 -16.31 18.86
C GLY A 48 -12.52 -16.43 18.34
N SER A 49 -12.76 -15.98 17.10
CA SER A 49 -14.10 -15.93 16.51
C SER A 49 -14.39 -17.06 15.50
N VAL A 50 -13.39 -17.85 15.12
CA VAL A 50 -13.55 -18.96 14.17
C VAL A 50 -14.62 -19.94 14.66
N GLY A 51 -15.56 -20.28 13.77
CA GLY A 51 -16.70 -21.16 14.07
C GLY A 51 -17.83 -20.51 14.87
N THR A 52 -17.77 -19.20 15.08
CA THR A 52 -18.84 -18.42 15.74
C THR A 52 -19.54 -17.50 14.74
N PRO A 53 -20.70 -16.90 15.09
CA PRO A 53 -21.35 -15.89 14.25
C PRO A 53 -20.52 -14.62 14.01
N PHE A 54 -19.39 -14.47 14.70
CA PHE A 54 -18.50 -13.31 14.58
C PHE A 54 -17.29 -13.57 13.66
N GLU A 55 -17.16 -14.79 13.12
CA GLU A 55 -16.09 -15.10 12.17
C GLU A 55 -16.10 -14.15 10.98
N GLY A 56 -14.93 -13.56 10.67
CA GLY A 56 -14.77 -12.60 9.58
C GLY A 56 -15.30 -11.20 9.86
N THR A 57 -15.82 -10.93 11.04
CA THR A 57 -16.19 -9.57 11.45
C THR A 57 -14.98 -8.78 11.95
N ASN A 58 -15.11 -7.46 11.97
CA ASN A 58 -14.09 -6.60 12.57
C ASN A 58 -14.04 -6.79 14.10
N PRO A 59 -12.88 -6.66 14.73
CA PRO A 59 -12.80 -6.61 16.18
C PRO A 59 -13.64 -5.46 16.75
N PRO A 60 -14.19 -5.61 17.98
CA PRO A 60 -15.04 -4.59 18.58
C PRO A 60 -14.29 -3.31 18.98
N ALA A 61 -12.97 -3.39 19.10
CA ALA A 61 -12.10 -2.26 19.38
C ALA A 61 -11.34 -1.82 18.14
N LEU A 62 -10.94 -0.53 18.11
CA LEU A 62 -10.05 -0.04 17.09
C LEU A 62 -8.73 -0.83 17.12
N TYR A 63 -8.20 -1.16 15.96
CA TYR A 63 -6.95 -1.93 15.79
C TYR A 63 -5.68 -1.09 16.08
N HIS A 64 -5.73 -0.27 17.13
CA HIS A 64 -4.63 0.54 17.67
C HIS A 64 -4.73 0.57 19.20
N TYR A 65 -3.61 0.31 19.87
CA TYR A 65 -3.58 0.32 21.34
C TYR A 65 -3.50 1.72 21.95
N TYR A 66 -2.85 2.65 21.25
CA TYR A 66 -2.33 3.87 21.88
C TYR A 66 -2.96 5.16 21.35
N THR A 67 -3.69 5.08 20.25
CA THR A 67 -4.24 6.27 19.58
C THR A 67 -5.70 6.03 19.19
N GLY A 68 -6.44 7.13 19.07
CA GLY A 68 -7.83 7.11 18.62
C GLY A 68 -8.00 7.25 17.10
N HIS A 69 -6.92 7.18 16.33
CA HIS A 69 -6.98 7.30 14.88
C HIS A 69 -6.05 6.29 14.19
N ASP A 70 -6.41 5.95 12.96
CA ASP A 70 -5.67 5.08 12.06
C ASP A 70 -4.28 5.69 11.72
N ASN A 71 -3.22 4.89 11.68
CA ASN A 71 -1.92 5.34 11.25
C ASN A 71 -1.91 5.79 9.77
N ASN A 72 -2.82 5.31 8.93
CA ASN A 72 -3.07 5.85 7.60
C ASN A 72 -3.63 7.29 7.63
N ARG A 73 -3.94 7.86 8.79
CA ARG A 73 -4.37 9.24 9.00
C ARG A 73 -3.35 10.07 9.78
N ASP A 74 -2.20 9.49 10.12
CA ASP A 74 -1.20 10.13 11.00
C ASP A 74 -0.10 10.90 10.26
N TRP A 75 -0.05 10.84 8.94
CA TRP A 75 1.05 11.34 8.11
C TRP A 75 1.18 12.86 8.00
N TYR A 76 0.36 13.59 8.71
CA TYR A 76 0.48 15.05 8.89
C TYR A 76 0.88 15.42 10.32
N ALA A 77 0.48 14.59 11.29
CA ALA A 77 0.69 14.84 12.72
C ALA A 77 1.92 14.11 13.27
N PHE A 78 2.27 12.96 12.67
CA PHE A 78 3.40 12.11 13.06
C PHE A 78 3.39 11.76 14.56
N THR A 79 2.20 11.47 15.09
CA THR A 79 2.02 11.15 16.51
C THR A 79 2.35 9.70 16.83
N GLN A 80 2.20 8.82 15.86
CA GLN A 80 2.48 7.39 15.99
C GLN A 80 3.94 7.07 15.66
N LYS A 81 4.52 6.14 16.39
CA LYS A 81 5.92 5.74 16.20
C LYS A 81 6.19 5.14 14.82
N GLU A 82 5.25 4.33 14.32
CA GLU A 82 5.34 3.66 13.04
C GLU A 82 5.46 4.67 11.89
N THR A 83 4.64 5.72 11.93
CA THR A 83 4.70 6.80 10.95
C THR A 83 6.04 7.54 11.05
N ARG A 84 6.46 7.91 12.26
CA ARG A 84 7.75 8.60 12.45
C ARG A 84 8.92 7.76 12.00
N TYR A 85 8.98 6.47 12.35
CA TYR A 85 10.07 5.60 11.93
C TYR A 85 10.13 5.44 10.41
N THR A 86 8.98 5.36 9.75
CA THR A 86 8.92 5.30 8.28
C THR A 86 9.48 6.59 7.67
N ILE A 87 9.10 7.75 8.20
CA ILE A 87 9.61 9.04 7.71
C ILE A 87 11.10 9.18 8.01
N ASP A 88 11.52 8.97 9.25
CA ASP A 88 12.89 9.23 9.70
C ASP A 88 13.91 8.23 9.13
N SER A 89 13.49 7.00 8.91
CA SER A 89 14.39 5.92 8.47
C SER A 89 14.35 5.62 6.97
N LEU A 90 13.26 5.97 6.28
CA LEU A 90 13.09 5.69 4.85
C LEU A 90 12.97 6.96 4.01
N TYR A 91 11.95 7.78 4.27
CA TYR A 91 11.71 8.93 3.39
C TYR A 91 12.80 9.99 3.50
N THR A 92 13.15 10.40 4.71
CA THR A 92 14.15 11.47 4.91
C THR A 92 15.55 11.10 4.40
N PRO A 93 16.11 9.93 4.72
CA PRO A 93 17.47 9.62 4.28
C PRO A 93 17.56 9.08 2.84
N TRP A 94 16.48 8.53 2.27
CA TRP A 94 16.55 7.84 0.98
C TRP A 94 15.81 8.56 -0.16
N ASP A 95 14.93 9.49 0.14
CA ASP A 95 14.12 10.24 -0.84
C ASP A 95 13.58 9.32 -1.98
N PRO A 96 12.75 8.32 -1.65
CA PRO A 96 12.40 7.27 -2.59
C PRO A 96 11.64 7.81 -3.80
N GLN A 97 12.08 7.44 -5.00
CA GLN A 97 11.48 7.88 -6.26
C GLN A 97 10.12 7.23 -6.52
N ILE A 98 9.87 6.06 -5.94
CA ILE A 98 8.60 5.33 -6.07
C ILE A 98 8.21 4.80 -4.69
N GLY A 99 7.00 5.13 -4.26
CA GLY A 99 6.34 4.54 -3.10
C GLY A 99 5.19 3.65 -3.56
N ASN A 100 5.18 2.39 -3.15
CA ASN A 100 4.02 1.51 -3.33
C ASN A 100 3.39 1.19 -1.99
N ASP A 101 2.18 1.66 -1.80
CA ASP A 101 1.38 1.47 -0.59
C ASP A 101 0.31 0.40 -0.86
N VAL A 102 0.41 -0.71 -0.13
CA VAL A 102 -0.44 -1.88 -0.34
C VAL A 102 -1.56 -1.91 0.68
N HIS A 103 -2.78 -1.73 0.21
CA HIS A 103 -3.99 -1.70 1.01
C HIS A 103 -4.93 -2.86 0.68
N GLN A 104 -6.01 -2.96 1.45
CA GLN A 104 -7.06 -3.94 1.29
C GLN A 104 -8.43 -3.25 1.31
N GLN A 105 -9.22 -3.50 0.28
CA GLN A 105 -10.60 -3.01 0.15
C GLN A 105 -11.62 -4.11 0.44
N GLY A 106 -12.90 -3.74 0.52
CA GLY A 106 -14.00 -4.70 0.66
C GLY A 106 -14.14 -5.62 -0.55
N GLY A 107 -14.76 -6.79 -0.37
CA GLY A 107 -14.88 -7.83 -1.39
C GLY A 107 -15.81 -7.52 -2.57
N GLY A 108 -16.62 -6.45 -2.49
CA GLY A 108 -17.61 -6.08 -3.53
C GLY A 108 -17.08 -5.29 -4.72
N ALA A 109 -15.81 -4.90 -4.70
CA ALA A 109 -15.15 -4.13 -5.78
C ALA A 109 -14.32 -5.02 -6.71
N GLY A 110 -13.51 -4.40 -7.58
CA GLY A 110 -12.53 -5.13 -8.38
C GLY A 110 -11.54 -5.92 -7.50
N ARG A 111 -10.88 -6.92 -8.05
CA ARG A 111 -9.89 -7.73 -7.31
C ARG A 111 -8.68 -6.93 -6.88
N ILE A 112 -8.29 -5.96 -7.68
CA ILE A 112 -7.27 -4.98 -7.38
C ILE A 112 -7.58 -3.68 -8.11
N PHE A 113 -7.45 -2.54 -7.44
CA PHE A 113 -7.37 -1.29 -8.17
C PHE A 113 -5.95 -0.68 -8.09
N ILE A 114 -5.59 0.00 -9.15
CA ILE A 114 -4.28 0.58 -9.40
C ILE A 114 -4.44 1.90 -10.15
N PRO A 115 -3.39 2.74 -10.25
CA PRO A 115 -3.47 3.94 -11.08
C PRO A 115 -3.78 3.62 -12.55
N PRO A 116 -4.33 4.54 -13.32
CA PRO A 116 -4.77 5.90 -12.98
C PRO A 116 -5.94 5.96 -12.02
N TYR A 117 -6.00 7.03 -11.24
CA TYR A 117 -7.15 7.31 -10.37
C TYR A 117 -8.05 8.36 -11.01
N MET A 118 -9.33 8.44 -10.59
CA MET A 118 -10.26 9.42 -11.12
C MET A 118 -10.10 10.79 -10.45
N ASP A 119 -10.50 11.83 -11.18
CA ASP A 119 -10.58 13.18 -10.63
C ASP A 119 -11.57 13.27 -9.45
N PRO A 120 -11.39 14.25 -8.53
CA PRO A 120 -10.38 15.32 -8.59
C PRO A 120 -9.01 14.88 -8.08
N LEU A 121 -7.96 15.29 -8.81
CA LEU A 121 -6.57 15.11 -8.37
C LEU A 121 -6.11 16.35 -7.58
N GLU A 122 -5.08 16.18 -6.75
CA GLU A 122 -4.46 17.28 -6.00
C GLU A 122 -3.77 18.25 -6.97
N PRO A 123 -4.22 19.52 -7.08
CA PRO A 123 -3.75 20.43 -8.11
C PRO A 123 -2.31 20.95 -7.89
N ASN A 124 -1.77 20.78 -6.69
CA ASN A 124 -0.40 21.23 -6.37
C ASN A 124 0.66 20.16 -6.64
N ILE A 125 0.26 18.96 -7.04
CA ILE A 125 1.20 17.91 -7.44
C ILE A 125 1.72 18.21 -8.84
N ASP A 126 3.04 18.06 -9.02
CA ASP A 126 3.67 18.20 -10.33
C ASP A 126 2.99 17.24 -11.33
N PRO A 127 2.49 17.75 -12.46
CA PRO A 127 1.86 16.92 -13.48
C PRO A 127 2.72 15.76 -13.99
N VAL A 128 4.05 15.91 -13.95
CA VAL A 128 5.00 14.84 -14.32
C VAL A 128 4.91 13.66 -13.36
N LEU A 129 4.75 13.91 -12.06
CA LEU A 129 4.57 12.84 -11.07
C LEU A 129 3.23 12.12 -11.27
N THR A 130 2.17 12.86 -11.56
CA THR A 130 0.87 12.27 -11.91
C THR A 130 0.98 11.39 -13.15
N ALA A 131 1.61 11.90 -14.22
CA ALA A 131 1.82 11.14 -15.44
C ALA A 131 2.68 9.89 -15.21
N SER A 132 3.73 9.99 -14.41
CA SER A 132 4.60 8.87 -14.04
C SER A 132 3.85 7.80 -13.27
N THR A 133 3.05 8.19 -12.28
CA THR A 133 2.20 7.27 -11.51
C THR A 133 1.20 6.55 -12.43
N ASN A 134 0.58 7.28 -13.35
CA ASN A 134 -0.37 6.70 -14.32
C ASN A 134 0.31 5.72 -15.27
N ALA A 135 1.51 6.05 -15.77
CA ALA A 135 2.28 5.17 -16.66
C ALA A 135 2.66 3.87 -15.93
N LEU A 136 3.12 3.95 -14.69
CA LEU A 136 3.41 2.77 -13.87
C LEU A 136 2.16 1.91 -13.63
N GLY A 137 1.03 2.52 -13.29
CA GLY A 137 -0.23 1.82 -13.10
C GLY A 137 -0.70 1.10 -14.36
N MET A 138 -0.60 1.75 -15.51
CA MET A 138 -0.96 1.11 -16.79
C MET A 138 -0.02 -0.02 -17.18
N ALA A 139 1.27 0.08 -16.88
CA ALA A 139 2.22 -1.03 -17.06
C ALA A 139 1.87 -2.23 -16.16
N MET A 140 1.48 -1.97 -14.90
CA MET A 140 0.98 -3.01 -13.99
C MET A 140 -0.30 -3.66 -14.51
N ALA A 141 -1.28 -2.86 -14.96
CA ALA A 141 -2.53 -3.36 -15.55
C ALA A 141 -2.25 -4.26 -16.75
N TRP A 142 -1.42 -3.77 -17.68
CA TRP A 142 -1.04 -4.53 -18.87
C TRP A 142 -0.43 -5.89 -18.49
N ARG A 143 0.52 -5.90 -17.56
CA ARG A 143 1.18 -7.14 -17.14
C ARG A 143 0.19 -8.14 -16.53
N MET A 144 -0.66 -7.69 -15.62
CA MET A 144 -1.67 -8.52 -14.98
C MET A 144 -2.65 -9.12 -16.00
N ILE A 145 -3.14 -8.30 -16.92
CA ILE A 145 -4.09 -8.74 -17.95
C ILE A 145 -3.41 -9.73 -18.92
N ALA A 146 -2.17 -9.46 -19.32
CA ALA A 146 -1.39 -10.36 -20.18
C ALA A 146 -1.15 -11.73 -19.52
N GLU A 147 -1.07 -11.78 -18.18
CA GLU A 147 -0.99 -13.02 -17.40
C GLU A 147 -2.37 -13.67 -17.14
N GLY A 148 -3.44 -13.18 -17.75
CA GLY A 148 -4.79 -13.70 -17.60
C GLY A 148 -5.47 -13.35 -16.27
N LYS A 149 -4.95 -12.38 -15.52
CA LYS A 149 -5.61 -11.90 -14.29
C LYS A 149 -6.85 -11.08 -14.62
N THR A 150 -7.91 -11.29 -13.87
CA THR A 150 -9.20 -10.60 -14.02
C THR A 150 -9.47 -9.70 -12.82
N GLY A 151 -10.41 -8.76 -12.98
CA GLY A 151 -10.80 -7.85 -11.91
C GLY A 151 -9.77 -6.75 -11.61
N VAL A 152 -8.89 -6.44 -12.57
CA VAL A 152 -7.99 -5.29 -12.50
C VAL A 152 -8.79 -4.04 -12.85
N ALA A 153 -8.86 -3.09 -11.92
CA ALA A 153 -9.59 -1.84 -12.07
C ALA A 153 -8.64 -0.65 -12.07
N THR A 154 -8.90 0.27 -12.97
CA THR A 154 -8.29 1.62 -13.01
C THR A 154 -9.38 2.67 -12.95
N ASN A 155 -9.00 3.93 -12.78
CA ASN A 155 -9.94 5.05 -12.63
C ASN A 155 -10.91 4.87 -11.45
N ALA A 156 -10.45 4.21 -10.40
CA ALA A 156 -11.19 4.11 -9.15
C ALA A 156 -11.12 5.42 -8.37
N SER A 157 -12.10 5.63 -7.49
CA SER A 157 -12.09 6.76 -6.56
C SER A 157 -10.87 6.66 -5.65
N TYR A 158 -10.15 7.77 -5.52
CA TYR A 158 -8.95 7.87 -4.71
C TYR A 158 -8.91 9.19 -3.98
N ASP A 159 -8.91 9.14 -2.66
CA ASP A 159 -8.76 10.33 -1.84
C ASP A 159 -7.32 10.80 -1.83
N GLN A 160 -6.98 11.71 -2.70
CA GLN A 160 -5.66 12.32 -2.75
C GLN A 160 -5.42 13.40 -1.70
N TRP A 161 -6.44 13.76 -0.94
CA TRP A 161 -6.35 14.74 0.13
C TRP A 161 -5.91 14.12 1.47
N SER A 162 -5.91 12.80 1.58
CA SER A 162 -5.40 12.11 2.76
C SER A 162 -3.88 12.28 2.86
N PRO A 163 -3.35 12.73 4.00
CA PRO A 163 -1.93 12.99 4.16
C PRO A 163 -1.01 11.81 3.83
N ALA A 164 -1.38 10.60 4.21
CA ALA A 164 -0.63 9.41 3.85
C ALA A 164 -0.53 9.21 2.33
N ARG A 165 -1.60 9.51 1.62
CA ARG A 165 -1.70 9.33 0.17
C ARG A 165 -0.94 10.38 -0.62
N GLN A 166 -0.71 11.55 -0.03
CA GLN A 166 -0.01 12.66 -0.66
C GLN A 166 1.49 12.69 -0.37
N TYR A 167 1.93 12.05 0.72
CA TYR A 167 3.27 12.27 1.25
C TYR A 167 4.37 12.09 0.20
N SER A 168 4.40 10.95 -0.51
CA SER A 168 5.40 10.69 -1.55
C SER A 168 5.32 11.71 -2.69
N LEU A 169 4.11 12.03 -3.16
CA LEU A 169 3.90 12.97 -4.25
C LEU A 169 4.37 14.38 -3.87
N ASN A 170 4.15 14.80 -2.63
CA ASN A 170 4.64 16.08 -2.12
C ASN A 170 6.16 16.08 -1.89
N HIS A 171 6.80 14.91 -1.89
CA HIS A 171 8.24 14.70 -1.73
C HIS A 171 8.88 14.11 -3.00
N ARG A 172 8.38 14.49 -4.15
CA ARG A 172 8.95 14.19 -5.49
C ARG A 172 8.95 12.70 -5.88
N GLY A 173 8.26 11.86 -5.14
CA GLY A 173 8.14 10.43 -5.43
C GLY A 173 6.81 10.09 -6.11
N ALA A 174 6.83 9.29 -7.16
CA ALA A 174 5.63 8.68 -7.71
C ALA A 174 5.01 7.75 -6.66
N ARG A 175 3.70 7.87 -6.41
CA ARG A 175 3.02 7.05 -5.43
C ARG A 175 1.96 6.16 -6.06
N ILE A 176 2.13 4.89 -5.86
CA ILE A 176 1.16 3.86 -6.25
C ILE A 176 0.42 3.40 -5.00
N LEU A 177 -0.89 3.55 -4.99
CA LEU A 177 -1.76 2.85 -4.06
C LEU A 177 -2.35 1.64 -4.77
N THR A 178 -2.23 0.49 -4.16
CA THR A 178 -2.95 -0.71 -4.60
C THR A 178 -3.94 -1.14 -3.52
N GLU A 179 -5.17 -1.41 -3.92
CA GLU A 179 -6.20 -1.96 -3.04
C GLU A 179 -6.59 -3.33 -3.54
N THR A 180 -6.31 -4.35 -2.75
CA THR A 180 -6.72 -5.72 -3.07
C THR A 180 -8.03 -6.08 -2.41
N ALA A 181 -8.89 -6.83 -3.10
CA ALA A 181 -10.15 -7.26 -2.52
C ALA A 181 -9.93 -8.18 -1.32
N SER A 182 -10.74 -7.97 -0.28
CA SER A 182 -10.90 -8.92 0.82
C SER A 182 -11.47 -10.25 0.32
N ALA A 183 -11.15 -11.30 1.00
CA ALA A 183 -11.74 -12.64 0.77
C ALA A 183 -13.20 -12.68 1.19
#